data_53a6a551e9fffc29a896ca2fa56b19df
#
_entry.id   53a6a551e9fffc29a896ca2fa56b19df
#
_cell.length_a   1.000
_cell.length_b   1.000
_cell.length_c   1.000
_cell.angle_alpha   90.00
_cell.angle_beta   90.00
_cell.angle_gamma   90.00
#
_symmetry.space_group_name_H-M   'P 1'
#
loop_
_entity.id
_entity.type
_entity.pdbx_description
1 polymer ?
#
loop_
_entity_poly.entity_id
_entity_poly.type
_entity_poly.pdbx_seq_one_letter_code
_entity_poly.pdbx_strand_id
1 'polypeptide(L)'
;MILKVVKMLAFALIGGLLSAVGGAWAQAGREPIDWVFVSINSIGGEKLTTADFKGKVVLLVNTASFCGFTGQYKDLESLYRRYKDKGFAVLGVPSNDFGEQEPGTNAEIKKFCEANFDVTFPLADKEVVSGDQAHPLYRWAARQTGALGVPTWNFHKILIGRDGRIVDWFTAAGGMGLKLNHAIEAALDVRS
;
A
#
# COMPACT_ATOMS: atom_id res chain seq x y z
N MET A 1 23.35 -62.49 -44.86
CA MET A 1 23.96 -62.43 -43.54
C MET A 1 24.22 -60.98 -43.24
N ILE A 2 23.24 -60.23 -42.73
CA ILE A 2 23.28 -58.79 -42.62
C ILE A 2 22.93 -58.42 -41.16
N LEU A 3 23.87 -57.83 -40.48
CA LEU A 3 23.84 -57.42 -39.10
C LEU A 3 22.99 -56.12 -38.96
N LYS A 4 21.89 -56.15 -38.23
CA LYS A 4 21.09 -54.97 -37.89
C LYS A 4 21.58 -54.36 -36.60
N VAL A 5 22.16 -53.16 -36.71
CA VAL A 5 22.55 -52.32 -35.58
C VAL A 5 21.31 -51.57 -35.11
N VAL A 6 20.88 -51.82 -33.88
CA VAL A 6 19.80 -51.07 -33.21
C VAL A 6 20.44 -49.87 -32.54
N LYS A 7 20.08 -48.65 -33.01
CA LYS A 7 20.42 -47.40 -32.32
C LYS A 7 19.44 -47.17 -31.15
N MET A 8 19.94 -47.26 -29.94
CA MET A 8 19.24 -46.76 -28.75
C MET A 8 19.30 -45.23 -28.74
N LEU A 9 18.14 -44.61 -28.89
CA LEU A 9 17.93 -43.17 -28.61
C LEU A 9 17.78 -42.98 -27.10
N ALA A 10 18.75 -42.33 -26.47
CA ALA A 10 18.66 -41.84 -25.09
C ALA A 10 17.76 -40.59 -25.07
N PHE A 11 16.58 -40.72 -24.53
CA PHE A 11 15.75 -39.59 -24.15
C PHE A 11 16.35 -38.94 -22.87
N ALA A 12 17.03 -37.84 -23.03
CA ALA A 12 17.42 -36.99 -21.91
C ALA A 12 16.16 -36.28 -21.38
N LEU A 13 15.80 -36.62 -20.16
CA LEU A 13 14.81 -35.91 -19.35
C LEU A 13 15.34 -34.50 -19.04
N ILE A 14 14.86 -33.48 -19.77
CA ILE A 14 14.95 -32.09 -19.38
C ILE A 14 13.70 -31.83 -18.52
N GLY A 15 13.77 -32.21 -17.27
CA GLY A 15 12.77 -31.98 -16.26
C GLY A 15 13.22 -30.84 -15.33
N GLY A 16 12.48 -29.74 -15.34
CA GLY A 16 12.32 -28.96 -14.13
C GLY A 16 13.30 -27.81 -13.88
N LEU A 17 13.08 -26.67 -14.51
CA LEU A 17 13.50 -25.34 -13.97
C LEU A 17 12.59 -24.25 -14.55
N LEU A 18 11.30 -24.35 -14.21
CA LEU A 18 10.28 -23.35 -14.57
C LEU A 18 9.43 -23.03 -13.34
N SER A 19 10.03 -22.47 -12.29
CA SER A 19 9.22 -22.06 -11.14
C SER A 19 9.93 -21.02 -10.24
N ALA A 20 10.51 -19.96 -10.78
CA ALA A 20 10.96 -18.85 -9.94
C ALA A 20 11.07 -17.49 -10.68
N VAL A 21 10.50 -17.35 -11.87
CA VAL A 21 10.72 -16.12 -12.67
C VAL A 21 9.52 -15.20 -12.71
N GLY A 22 8.36 -15.63 -12.18
CA GLY A 22 7.11 -14.86 -12.27
C GLY A 22 6.98 -13.67 -11.31
N GLY A 23 7.74 -13.66 -10.22
CA GLY A 23 7.61 -12.60 -9.19
C GLY A 23 8.50 -11.37 -9.40
N ALA A 24 9.64 -11.52 -10.04
CA ALA A 24 10.61 -10.43 -10.19
C ALA A 24 10.27 -9.46 -11.34
N TRP A 25 9.57 -9.92 -12.35
CA TRP A 25 9.27 -9.11 -13.53
C TRP A 25 8.13 -8.10 -13.29
N ALA A 26 7.22 -8.39 -12.37
CA ALA A 26 6.13 -7.48 -12.04
C ALA A 26 6.59 -6.23 -11.27
N GLN A 27 7.77 -6.27 -10.65
CA GLN A 27 8.36 -5.15 -9.92
C GLN A 27 9.44 -4.40 -10.72
N ALA A 28 9.94 -4.99 -11.81
CA ALA A 28 10.93 -4.37 -12.67
C ALA A 28 10.27 -3.26 -13.51
N GLY A 29 10.33 -2.02 -13.02
CA GLY A 29 9.82 -0.84 -13.73
C GLY A 29 9.05 0.14 -12.87
N ARG A 30 8.72 -0.20 -11.64
CA ARG A 30 8.10 0.74 -10.70
C ARG A 30 9.19 1.49 -9.94
N GLU A 31 9.21 2.81 -10.08
CA GLU A 31 10.17 3.64 -9.34
C GLU A 31 9.79 3.67 -7.85
N PRO A 32 10.78 3.49 -6.95
CA PRO A 32 10.52 3.62 -5.52
C PRO A 32 10.11 5.05 -5.18
N ILE A 33 9.31 5.19 -4.14
CA ILE A 33 9.02 6.51 -3.60
C ILE A 33 10.28 7.09 -2.97
N ASP A 34 10.54 8.35 -3.24
CA ASP A 34 11.53 9.10 -2.50
C ASP A 34 10.86 9.88 -1.37
N TRP A 35 10.92 9.31 -0.18
CA TRP A 35 10.35 9.91 1.03
C TRP A 35 10.98 11.26 1.40
N VAL A 36 12.16 11.59 0.87
CA VAL A 36 12.81 12.90 1.11
C VAL A 36 12.01 14.02 0.43
N PHE A 37 11.44 13.75 -0.75
CA PHE A 37 10.65 14.73 -1.49
C PHE A 37 9.16 14.72 -1.16
N VAL A 38 8.70 13.77 -0.33
CA VAL A 38 7.33 13.75 0.16
C VAL A 38 7.23 14.65 1.37
N SER A 39 6.86 15.91 1.13
CA SER A 39 6.54 16.85 2.22
C SER A 39 5.07 16.68 2.57
N ILE A 40 4.78 15.99 3.67
CA ILE A 40 3.43 15.84 4.20
C ILE A 40 3.46 16.20 5.68
N ASN A 41 2.50 17.01 6.12
CA ASN A 41 2.39 17.34 7.53
C ASN A 41 1.50 16.32 8.24
N SER A 42 1.74 16.10 9.52
CA SER A 42 0.81 15.44 10.41
C SER A 42 -0.42 16.31 10.63
N ILE A 43 -1.56 15.69 10.80
CA ILE A 43 -2.83 16.36 11.14
C ILE A 43 -2.74 17.21 12.42
N GLY A 44 -1.72 17.02 13.24
CA GLY A 44 -1.40 17.82 14.41
C GLY A 44 -0.51 19.02 14.11
N GLY A 45 -0.08 19.24 12.86
CA GLY A 45 0.79 20.32 12.43
C GLY A 45 2.28 19.99 12.51
N GLU A 46 2.68 18.84 13.01
CA GLU A 46 4.06 18.37 13.02
C GLU A 46 4.44 17.82 11.64
N LYS A 47 5.68 18.00 11.24
CA LYS A 47 6.15 17.47 9.96
C LYS A 47 6.40 15.97 10.06
N LEU A 48 5.72 15.20 9.22
CA LEU A 48 6.09 13.80 9.01
C LEU A 48 7.40 13.72 8.22
N THR A 49 8.30 12.89 8.69
CA THR A 49 9.67 12.83 8.18
C THR A 49 9.94 11.54 7.40
N THR A 50 11.03 11.53 6.66
CA THR A 50 11.52 10.31 5.99
C THR A 50 11.68 9.13 6.96
N ALA A 51 12.12 9.40 8.20
CA ALA A 51 12.34 8.37 9.22
C ALA A 51 11.05 7.66 9.63
N ASP A 52 9.90 8.30 9.46
CA ASP A 52 8.61 7.69 9.79
C ASP A 52 8.24 6.56 8.85
N PHE A 53 8.77 6.55 7.61
CA PHE A 53 8.32 5.64 6.55
C PHE A 53 9.43 4.85 5.86
N LYS A 54 10.63 5.40 5.71
CA LYS A 54 11.73 4.75 4.98
C LYS A 54 12.12 3.41 5.60
N GLY A 55 12.19 2.36 4.77
CA GLY A 55 12.52 1.01 5.22
C GLY A 55 11.38 0.29 5.94
N LYS A 56 10.21 0.91 6.05
CA LYS A 56 8.99 0.27 6.57
C LYS A 56 8.09 -0.19 5.44
N VAL A 57 7.26 -1.17 5.72
CA VAL A 57 6.06 -1.47 4.91
C VAL A 57 5.02 -0.43 5.27
N VAL A 58 4.55 0.33 4.27
CA VAL A 58 3.61 1.44 4.50
C VAL A 58 2.28 1.15 3.83
N LEU A 59 1.19 1.22 4.59
CA LEU A 59 -0.17 1.20 4.08
C LEU A 59 -0.69 2.65 4.01
N LEU A 60 -0.69 3.22 2.81
CA LEU A 60 -1.24 4.54 2.52
C LEU A 60 -2.74 4.40 2.28
N VAL A 61 -3.56 5.18 2.99
CA VAL A 61 -5.03 5.10 2.94
C VAL A 61 -5.63 6.50 2.90
N ASN A 62 -6.43 6.81 1.90
CA ASN A 62 -7.25 8.04 1.95
C ASN A 62 -8.53 7.80 2.77
N THR A 63 -8.82 8.69 3.70
CA THR A 63 -9.83 8.48 4.73
C THR A 63 -10.91 9.57 4.72
N ALA A 64 -12.06 9.28 5.34
CA ALA A 64 -13.13 10.24 5.54
C ALA A 64 -13.98 9.88 6.77
N SER A 65 -14.47 10.91 7.50
CA SER A 65 -15.23 10.77 8.73
C SER A 65 -16.69 10.38 8.52
N PHE A 66 -17.29 10.72 7.36
CA PHE A 66 -18.72 10.52 7.08
C PHE A 66 -18.99 9.54 5.93
N CYS A 67 -18.17 8.50 5.82
CA CYS A 67 -18.26 7.48 4.81
C CYS A 67 -18.88 6.18 5.35
N GLY A 68 -19.59 5.43 4.54
CA GLY A 68 -20.07 4.08 4.91
C GLY A 68 -18.95 3.11 5.31
N PHE A 69 -17.71 3.39 4.90
CA PHE A 69 -16.52 2.60 5.25
C PHE A 69 -15.72 3.14 6.45
N THR A 70 -16.19 4.19 7.12
CA THR A 70 -15.46 4.84 8.25
C THR A 70 -15.11 3.87 9.38
N GLY A 71 -15.94 2.83 9.59
CA GLY A 71 -15.61 1.75 10.53
C GLY A 71 -14.27 1.03 10.28
N GLN A 72 -13.71 1.13 9.07
CA GLN A 72 -12.40 0.56 8.76
C GLN A 72 -11.24 1.22 9.53
N TYR A 73 -11.42 2.39 10.12
CA TYR A 73 -10.42 2.97 11.05
C TYR A 73 -10.06 1.99 12.17
N LYS A 74 -11.03 1.27 12.71
CA LYS A 74 -10.80 0.26 13.76
C LYS A 74 -9.92 -0.89 13.29
N ASP A 75 -10.14 -1.36 12.07
CA ASP A 75 -9.35 -2.44 11.50
C ASP A 75 -7.93 -1.97 11.14
N LEU A 76 -7.79 -0.74 10.60
CA LEU A 76 -6.50 -0.10 10.33
C LEU A 76 -5.68 0.07 11.62
N GLU A 77 -6.30 0.53 12.70
CA GLU A 77 -5.64 0.65 14.00
C GLU A 77 -5.22 -0.71 14.55
N SER A 78 -6.06 -1.74 14.39
CA SER A 78 -5.72 -3.12 14.79
C SER A 78 -4.50 -3.64 14.00
N LEU A 79 -4.43 -3.40 12.69
CA LEU A 79 -3.27 -3.77 11.86
C LEU A 79 -2.02 -3.00 12.30
N TYR A 80 -2.15 -1.69 12.52
CA TYR A 80 -1.04 -0.86 12.97
C TYR A 80 -0.47 -1.37 14.29
N ARG A 81 -1.30 -1.57 15.32
CA ARG A 81 -0.86 -2.09 16.62
C ARG A 81 -0.20 -3.46 16.52
N ARG A 82 -0.72 -4.34 15.63
CA ARG A 82 -0.18 -5.69 15.43
C ARG A 82 1.21 -5.71 14.81
N TYR A 83 1.50 -4.78 13.89
CA TYR A 83 2.69 -4.88 13.03
C TYR A 83 3.67 -3.70 13.15
N LYS A 84 3.37 -2.62 13.88
CA LYS A 84 4.25 -1.44 14.00
C LYS A 84 5.66 -1.81 14.46
N ASP A 85 5.79 -2.70 15.44
CA ASP A 85 7.07 -3.14 15.98
C ASP A 85 7.85 -4.07 15.02
N LYS A 86 7.20 -4.51 13.93
CA LYS A 86 7.82 -5.27 12.83
C LYS A 86 8.21 -4.38 11.65
N GLY A 87 8.13 -3.07 11.80
CA GLY A 87 8.43 -2.10 10.74
C GLY A 87 7.27 -1.89 9.77
N PHE A 88 6.06 -1.86 10.27
CA PHE A 88 4.85 -1.48 9.53
C PHE A 88 4.39 -0.09 9.95
N ALA A 89 3.88 0.67 9.01
CA ALA A 89 3.23 1.94 9.26
C ALA A 89 1.91 2.04 8.48
N VAL A 90 0.93 2.70 9.06
CA VAL A 90 -0.26 3.20 8.35
C VAL A 90 -0.09 4.70 8.22
N LEU A 91 -0.34 5.23 7.02
CA LEU A 91 -0.46 6.67 6.78
C LEU A 91 -1.88 6.95 6.30
N GLY A 92 -2.71 7.46 7.19
CA GLY A 92 -4.05 7.92 6.85
C GLY A 92 -3.98 9.35 6.30
N VAL A 93 -4.66 9.59 5.19
CA VAL A 93 -4.73 10.91 4.53
C VAL A 93 -6.20 11.30 4.39
N PRO A 94 -6.72 12.13 5.29
CA PRO A 94 -8.08 12.65 5.17
C PRO A 94 -8.27 13.38 3.84
N SER A 95 -9.39 13.13 3.16
CA SER A 95 -9.69 13.79 1.88
C SER A 95 -11.18 14.02 1.69
N ASN A 96 -11.52 15.19 1.16
CA ASN A 96 -12.91 15.56 0.85
C ASN A 96 -13.28 15.29 -0.63
N ASP A 97 -12.42 14.63 -1.40
CA ASP A 97 -12.57 14.45 -2.84
C ASP A 97 -13.76 13.55 -3.20
N PHE A 98 -14.18 12.67 -2.31
CA PHE A 98 -15.20 11.67 -2.60
C PHE A 98 -16.47 11.93 -1.79
N GLY A 99 -17.45 12.52 -2.48
CA GLY A 99 -18.79 12.79 -1.91
C GLY A 99 -18.81 13.80 -0.78
N GLU A 100 -17.77 14.63 -0.66
CA GLU A 100 -17.64 15.67 0.37
C GLU A 100 -17.78 15.10 1.81
N GLN A 101 -17.26 13.87 2.00
CA GLN A 101 -17.42 13.11 3.23
C GLN A 101 -16.34 13.39 4.30
N GLU A 102 -15.47 14.40 4.06
CA GLU A 102 -14.49 14.89 5.04
C GLU A 102 -14.51 16.44 5.14
N PRO A 103 -15.66 17.05 5.53
CA PRO A 103 -15.77 18.50 5.53
C PRO A 103 -15.02 19.18 6.68
N GLY A 104 -14.68 18.44 7.74
CA GLY A 104 -14.06 18.96 8.95
C GLY A 104 -12.70 19.61 8.74
N THR A 105 -12.28 20.41 9.70
CA THR A 105 -10.90 20.89 9.84
C THR A 105 -9.99 19.78 10.32
N ASN A 106 -8.67 19.91 10.17
CA ASN A 106 -7.69 18.95 10.67
C ASN A 106 -7.89 18.64 12.17
N ALA A 107 -8.16 19.66 12.99
CA ALA A 107 -8.40 19.50 14.42
C ALA A 107 -9.67 18.67 14.72
N GLU A 108 -10.75 18.91 13.98
CA GLU A 108 -12.01 18.15 14.11
C GLU A 108 -11.84 16.71 13.68
N ILE A 109 -11.15 16.46 12.54
CA ILE A 109 -10.86 15.14 12.03
C ILE A 109 -9.99 14.35 13.02
N LYS A 110 -8.92 14.96 13.53
CA LYS A 110 -8.05 14.36 14.55
C LYS A 110 -8.85 13.91 15.76
N LYS A 111 -9.62 14.85 16.34
CA LYS A 111 -10.49 14.57 17.49
C LYS A 111 -11.51 13.45 17.21
N PHE A 112 -12.10 13.44 16.02
CA PHE A 112 -13.05 12.41 15.61
C PHE A 112 -12.37 11.02 15.56
N CYS A 113 -11.21 10.90 14.93
CA CYS A 113 -10.46 9.66 14.82
C CYS A 113 -10.01 9.11 16.19
N GLU A 114 -9.50 10.00 17.06
CA GLU A 114 -9.07 9.63 18.40
C GLU A 114 -10.26 9.20 19.28
N ALA A 115 -11.35 9.97 19.30
CA ALA A 115 -12.48 9.72 20.18
C ALA A 115 -13.33 8.50 19.78
N ASN A 116 -13.44 8.18 18.48
CA ASN A 116 -14.34 7.12 18.00
C ASN A 116 -13.63 5.81 17.67
N PHE A 117 -12.32 5.85 17.39
CA PHE A 117 -11.57 4.70 16.87
C PHE A 117 -10.23 4.48 17.57
N ASP A 118 -9.86 5.29 18.57
CA ASP A 118 -8.57 5.23 19.27
C ASP A 118 -7.38 5.22 18.30
N VAL A 119 -7.47 5.97 17.19
CA VAL A 119 -6.43 6.01 16.14
C VAL A 119 -5.12 6.53 16.72
N THR A 120 -4.07 5.73 16.58
CA THR A 120 -2.70 6.06 17.01
C THR A 120 -1.69 6.04 15.86
N PHE A 121 -2.08 5.54 14.69
CA PHE A 121 -1.23 5.62 13.50
C PHE A 121 -1.16 7.05 12.94
N PRO A 122 -0.09 7.41 12.21
CA PRO A 122 0.05 8.71 11.58
C PRO A 122 -1.13 9.09 10.68
N LEU A 123 -1.71 10.25 10.95
CA LEU A 123 -2.65 10.93 10.07
C LEU A 123 -1.97 12.17 9.48
N ALA A 124 -2.10 12.34 8.18
CA ALA A 124 -1.67 13.55 7.48
C ALA A 124 -2.69 14.69 7.63
N ASP A 125 -2.28 15.91 7.30
CA ASP A 125 -3.20 16.99 6.98
C ASP A 125 -4.21 16.54 5.92
N LYS A 126 -5.40 17.15 5.90
CA LYS A 126 -6.39 16.91 4.86
C LYS A 126 -5.83 17.36 3.52
N GLU A 127 -5.85 16.43 2.55
CA GLU A 127 -5.22 16.61 1.23
C GLU A 127 -6.17 16.26 0.08
N VAL A 128 -5.86 16.80 -1.09
CA VAL A 128 -6.42 16.34 -2.36
C VAL A 128 -5.69 15.06 -2.76
N VAL A 129 -6.42 13.99 -3.05
CA VAL A 129 -5.83 12.67 -3.36
C VAL A 129 -6.17 12.17 -4.77
N SER A 130 -6.99 12.92 -5.50
CA SER A 130 -7.44 12.59 -6.86
C SER A 130 -7.28 13.75 -7.84
N GLY A 131 -7.23 13.44 -9.14
CA GLY A 131 -7.08 14.44 -10.20
C GLY A 131 -5.70 15.10 -10.28
N ASP A 132 -5.62 16.16 -11.07
CA ASP A 132 -4.36 16.86 -11.39
C ASP A 132 -3.75 17.59 -10.18
N GLN A 133 -4.60 17.98 -9.23
CA GLN A 133 -4.21 18.67 -8.00
C GLN A 133 -3.87 17.72 -6.85
N ALA A 134 -3.88 16.41 -7.09
CA ALA A 134 -3.57 15.42 -6.06
C ALA A 134 -2.18 15.67 -5.46
N HIS A 135 -2.06 15.44 -4.16
CA HIS A 135 -0.79 15.51 -3.45
C HIS A 135 0.31 14.69 -4.17
N PRO A 136 1.57 15.13 -4.22
CA PRO A 136 2.66 14.45 -4.93
C PRO A 136 2.77 12.95 -4.68
N LEU A 137 2.47 12.50 -3.46
CA LEU A 137 2.44 11.11 -3.06
C LEU A 137 1.42 10.29 -3.89
N TYR A 138 0.22 10.83 -4.08
CA TYR A 138 -0.82 10.17 -4.89
C TYR A 138 -0.55 10.28 -6.39
N ARG A 139 0.04 11.39 -6.86
CA ARG A 139 0.51 11.49 -8.25
C ARG A 139 1.63 10.49 -8.55
N TRP A 140 2.55 10.27 -7.61
CA TRP A 140 3.55 9.22 -7.74
C TRP A 140 2.86 7.85 -7.82
N ALA A 141 1.95 7.54 -6.91
CA ALA A 141 1.23 6.26 -6.91
C ALA A 141 0.49 6.03 -8.23
N ALA A 142 -0.18 7.05 -8.78
CA ALA A 142 -0.86 6.99 -10.07
C ALA A 142 0.08 6.62 -11.22
N ARG A 143 1.29 7.20 -11.25
CA ARG A 143 2.32 6.86 -12.27
C ARG A 143 2.77 5.41 -12.16
N GLN A 144 2.79 4.84 -10.94
CA GLN A 144 3.25 3.47 -10.72
C GLN A 144 2.16 2.41 -10.98
N THR A 145 0.90 2.74 -10.77
CA THR A 145 -0.23 1.79 -10.82
C THR A 145 -1.14 1.97 -12.04
N GLY A 146 -1.02 3.11 -12.72
CA GLY A 146 -1.98 3.50 -13.77
C GLY A 146 -3.37 3.79 -13.20
N ALA A 147 -4.36 3.88 -14.07
CA ALA A 147 -5.73 4.28 -13.72
C ALA A 147 -6.45 3.33 -12.74
N LEU A 148 -6.00 2.08 -12.61
CA LEU A 148 -6.65 1.09 -11.75
C LEU A 148 -6.22 1.16 -10.29
N GLY A 149 -5.04 1.72 -10.00
CA GLY A 149 -4.50 1.79 -8.66
C GLY A 149 -4.65 3.14 -7.98
N VAL A 150 -5.36 4.09 -8.62
CA VAL A 150 -5.67 5.38 -8.00
C VAL A 150 -6.93 5.29 -7.14
N PRO A 151 -7.05 6.12 -6.10
CA PRO A 151 -8.29 6.20 -5.33
C PRO A 151 -9.48 6.57 -6.22
N THR A 152 -10.53 5.75 -6.17
CA THR A 152 -11.83 6.01 -6.78
C THR A 152 -12.93 6.23 -5.75
N TRP A 153 -12.61 6.01 -4.48
CA TRP A 153 -13.48 6.25 -3.33
C TRP A 153 -12.65 6.37 -2.05
N ASN A 154 -13.28 6.77 -0.95
CA ASN A 154 -12.66 6.78 0.37
C ASN A 154 -12.22 5.38 0.79
N PHE A 155 -11.21 5.29 1.64
CA PHE A 155 -10.62 4.04 2.14
C PHE A 155 -10.01 3.15 1.04
N HIS A 156 -9.53 3.75 -0.05
CA HIS A 156 -8.61 3.07 -0.96
C HIS A 156 -7.24 2.93 -0.30
N LYS A 157 -6.59 1.79 -0.48
CA LYS A 157 -5.32 1.46 0.16
C LYS A 157 -4.25 1.17 -0.88
N ILE A 158 -3.05 1.68 -0.65
CA ILE A 158 -1.87 1.41 -1.46
C ILE A 158 -0.81 0.84 -0.53
N LEU A 159 -0.37 -0.39 -0.76
CA LEU A 159 0.66 -1.06 0.01
C LEU A 159 2.02 -0.81 -0.63
N ILE A 160 2.94 -0.22 0.14
CA ILE A 160 4.30 0.12 -0.27
C ILE A 160 5.26 -0.76 0.52
N GLY A 161 6.17 -1.41 -0.16
CA GLY A 161 7.19 -2.27 0.42
C GLY A 161 8.33 -1.50 1.10
N ARG A 162 9.20 -2.20 1.80
CA ARG A 162 10.39 -1.63 2.47
C ARG A 162 11.33 -0.92 1.50
N ASP A 163 11.37 -1.37 0.26
CA ASP A 163 12.15 -0.80 -0.84
C ASP A 163 11.50 0.45 -1.46
N GLY A 164 10.35 0.88 -0.94
CA GLY A 164 9.60 2.03 -1.44
C GLY A 164 8.78 1.76 -2.70
N ARG A 165 8.69 0.53 -3.19
CA ARG A 165 7.87 0.19 -4.37
C ARG A 165 6.48 -0.24 -3.96
N ILE A 166 5.51 0.03 -4.85
CA ILE A 166 4.13 -0.43 -4.61
C ILE A 166 4.07 -1.95 -4.78
N VAL A 167 3.60 -2.62 -3.74
CA VAL A 167 3.37 -4.07 -3.71
C VAL A 167 2.00 -4.41 -4.30
N ASP A 168 0.94 -3.77 -3.81
CA ASP A 168 -0.44 -3.98 -4.25
C ASP A 168 -1.32 -2.77 -3.87
N TRP A 169 -2.56 -2.76 -4.32
CA TRP A 169 -3.56 -1.78 -3.94
C TRP A 169 -4.93 -2.44 -3.75
N PHE A 170 -5.80 -1.82 -2.94
CA PHE A 170 -7.08 -2.39 -2.54
C PHE A 170 -8.15 -1.31 -2.49
N THR A 171 -9.32 -1.60 -3.06
CA THR A 171 -10.49 -0.72 -2.93
C THR A 171 -11.07 -0.78 -1.51
N ALA A 172 -11.95 0.17 -1.16
CA ALA A 172 -12.65 0.16 0.11
C ALA A 172 -13.41 -1.16 0.36
N ALA A 173 -14.18 -1.62 -0.63
CA ALA A 173 -15.02 -2.81 -0.52
C ALA A 173 -14.23 -4.13 -0.40
N GLY A 174 -13.06 -4.20 -1.05
CA GLY A 174 -12.18 -5.38 -0.99
C GLY A 174 -11.12 -5.34 0.11
N GLY A 175 -11.10 -4.28 0.92
CA GLY A 175 -9.91 -3.75 1.48
C GLY A 175 -9.44 -4.24 2.85
N MET A 176 -10.25 -4.90 3.68
CA MET A 176 -9.80 -5.30 5.05
C MET A 176 -9.78 -6.82 5.25
N GLY A 177 -9.88 -7.58 4.16
CA GLY A 177 -9.93 -9.05 4.18
C GLY A 177 -8.57 -9.75 4.19
N LEU A 178 -8.62 -11.08 4.04
CA LEU A 178 -7.44 -11.97 4.04
C LEU A 178 -6.39 -11.57 3.01
N LYS A 179 -6.78 -11.07 1.84
CA LYS A 179 -5.85 -10.66 0.78
C LYS A 179 -4.91 -9.54 1.25
N LEU A 180 -5.45 -8.50 1.91
CA LEU A 180 -4.63 -7.42 2.46
C LEU A 180 -3.69 -7.92 3.56
N ASN A 181 -4.19 -8.73 4.49
CA ASN A 181 -3.37 -9.28 5.57
C ASN A 181 -2.20 -10.09 5.03
N HIS A 182 -2.45 -11.01 4.09
CA HIS A 182 -1.39 -11.81 3.45
C HIS A 182 -0.38 -10.93 2.70
N ALA A 183 -0.83 -9.88 2.00
CA ALA A 183 0.07 -8.96 1.29
C ALA A 183 0.97 -8.19 2.27
N ILE A 184 0.43 -7.73 3.40
CA ILE A 184 1.21 -7.07 4.46
C ILE A 184 2.24 -8.04 5.06
N GLU A 185 1.83 -9.24 5.43
CA GLU A 185 2.72 -10.24 6.01
C GLU A 185 3.85 -10.61 5.04
N ALA A 186 3.52 -10.88 3.78
CA ALA A 186 4.51 -11.16 2.74
C ALA A 186 5.50 -10.00 2.56
N ALA A 187 5.01 -8.74 2.56
CA ALA A 187 5.87 -7.56 2.44
C ALA A 187 6.79 -7.37 3.67
N LEU A 188 6.31 -7.74 4.87
CA LEU A 188 7.09 -7.67 6.10
C LEU A 188 8.21 -8.71 6.15
N ASP A 189 8.01 -9.88 5.51
CA ASP A 189 9.00 -10.97 5.47
C ASP A 189 10.14 -10.70 4.48
N VAL A 190 9.96 -9.77 3.53
CA VAL A 190 11.03 -9.34 2.63
C VAL A 190 12.07 -8.56 3.43
N ARG A 191 13.28 -9.11 3.54
CA ARG A 191 14.43 -8.40 4.12
C ARG A 191 14.93 -7.37 3.11
N SER A 192 15.10 -6.13 3.57
CA SER A 192 15.74 -5.04 2.80
C SER A 192 17.24 -5.25 2.70
#